data_a760a553f87a941bcef7cc7bfcbbc2c1
#
_entry.id   a760a553f87a941bcef7cc7bfcbbc2c1
#
_cell.length_a   1.000
_cell.length_b   1.000
_cell.length_c   1.000
_cell.angle_alpha   90.00
_cell.angle_beta   90.00
_cell.angle_gamma   90.00
#
_symmetry.space_group_name_H-M   'P 1'
#
loop_
_entity.id
_entity.type
_entity.pdbx_description
1 polymer ?
#
loop_
_entity_poly.entity_id
_entity_poly.type
_entity_poly.pdbx_seq_one_letter_code
_entity_poly.pdbx_strand_id
1 'polypeptide(L)'
;MSNGFKILTGHPYGILSSLSICFGPKKKKVNIAIETEGSYRKKNFLLLQRPAEYNKLFKFFSPNDLGINLNIGHLNLASRAFNFSKEKFVKMLKPYIVALELSHNNGFEDQHLPLQKGKWYWSIINDPYFAEAYKILEFR
;
A
#
# COMPACT_ATOMS: atom_id res chain seq x y z
N MET A 1 24.38 1.24 7.04
CA MET A 1 23.52 0.19 7.70
C MET A 1 22.14 0.34 7.13
N SER A 2 21.68 -0.61 6.33
CA SER A 2 20.37 -0.57 5.68
C SER A 2 19.26 -0.77 6.73
N ASN A 3 18.46 0.25 6.96
CA ASN A 3 17.22 0.12 7.72
C ASN A 3 16.20 -0.60 6.82
N GLY A 4 16.09 -1.91 6.96
CA GLY A 4 15.10 -2.68 6.24
C GLY A 4 13.69 -2.45 6.80
N PHE A 5 12.70 -2.27 5.93
CA PHE A 5 11.29 -2.31 6.28
C PHE A 5 10.78 -3.75 6.31
N LYS A 6 9.90 -4.06 7.25
CA LYS A 6 9.15 -5.31 7.24
C LYS A 6 7.76 -5.02 6.67
N ILE A 7 7.44 -5.63 5.53
CA ILE A 7 6.13 -5.54 4.89
C ILE A 7 5.23 -6.60 5.53
N LEU A 8 4.06 -6.18 5.99
CA LEU A 8 3.02 -7.07 6.48
C LEU A 8 1.95 -7.18 5.39
N THR A 9 1.86 -8.35 4.76
CA THR A 9 0.79 -8.67 3.82
C THR A 9 -0.42 -9.17 4.59
N GLY A 10 -1.61 -8.66 4.27
CA GLY A 10 -2.85 -9.07 4.91
C GLY A 10 -3.33 -10.42 4.41
N HIS A 11 -3.24 -11.46 5.23
CA HIS A 11 -4.01 -12.68 4.98
C HIS A 11 -5.48 -12.46 5.38
N PRO A 12 -6.45 -13.12 4.72
CA PRO A 12 -7.89 -12.85 4.86
C PRO A 12 -8.50 -13.05 6.25
N TYR A 13 -7.70 -13.42 7.25
CA TYR A 13 -8.11 -13.57 8.65
C TYR A 13 -7.23 -12.80 9.63
N GLY A 14 -6.39 -11.87 9.16
CA GLY A 14 -5.47 -11.08 9.99
C GLY A 14 -6.12 -9.81 10.51
N ILE A 15 -6.86 -9.94 11.60
CA ILE A 15 -7.33 -8.83 12.42
C ILE A 15 -6.15 -8.02 12.94
N LEU A 16 -6.30 -6.68 12.99
CA LEU A 16 -5.45 -5.71 13.68
C LEU A 16 -5.15 -6.02 15.18
N SER A 17 -5.46 -7.23 15.65
CA SER A 17 -5.22 -7.67 17.02
C SER A 17 -3.75 -7.98 17.34
N SER A 18 -2.84 -7.94 16.38
CA SER A 18 -1.41 -8.22 16.60
C SER A 18 -0.47 -7.03 16.42
N LEU A 19 -0.96 -5.80 16.41
CA LEU A 19 -0.09 -4.63 16.60
C LEU A 19 0.28 -4.50 18.10
N SER A 20 0.71 -5.60 18.69
CA SER A 20 1.43 -5.57 19.96
C SER A 20 2.84 -5.05 19.68
N ILE A 21 2.97 -3.73 19.69
CA ILE A 21 4.28 -3.07 19.74
C ILE A 21 4.85 -3.38 21.12
N CYS A 22 5.61 -4.47 21.21
CA CYS A 22 6.35 -4.78 22.42
C CYS A 22 7.48 -3.77 22.59
N PHE A 23 7.36 -2.81 23.48
CA PHE A 23 8.45 -1.96 23.94
C PHE A 23 9.29 -2.69 24.99
N GLY A 24 10.56 -2.96 24.67
CA GLY A 24 11.55 -3.48 25.61
C GLY A 24 12.87 -2.70 25.48
N PRO A 25 13.72 -2.65 26.50
CA PRO A 25 14.95 -1.87 26.49
C PRO A 25 15.95 -2.43 25.46
N LYS A 26 16.49 -1.53 24.61
CA LYS A 26 17.45 -1.78 23.51
C LYS A 26 16.89 -2.49 22.28
N LYS A 27 15.82 -1.97 21.67
CA LYS A 27 15.26 -2.56 20.46
C LYS A 27 15.77 -1.86 19.20
N LYS A 28 16.12 -2.69 18.18
CA LYS A 28 16.26 -2.22 16.80
C LYS A 28 14.92 -1.61 16.40
N LYS A 29 14.94 -0.35 15.92
CA LYS A 29 13.74 0.31 15.38
C LYS A 29 13.30 -0.51 14.16
N VAL A 30 12.19 -1.22 14.25
CA VAL A 30 11.57 -1.91 13.12
C VAL A 30 10.61 -0.93 12.48
N ASN A 31 10.86 -0.57 11.23
CA ASN A 31 9.91 0.22 10.46
C ASN A 31 8.83 -0.73 9.91
N ILE A 32 7.57 -0.34 10.10
CA ILE A 32 6.42 -1.11 9.65
C ILE A 32 5.80 -0.38 8.46
N ALA A 33 5.50 -1.10 7.40
CA ALA A 33 4.68 -0.60 6.30
C ALA A 33 3.43 -1.47 6.17
N ILE A 34 2.29 -0.82 5.97
CA ILE A 34 1.01 -1.49 5.70
C ILE A 34 0.78 -1.45 4.19
N GLU A 35 0.40 -2.58 3.63
CA GLU A 35 0.00 -2.67 2.23
C GLU A 35 -1.39 -2.09 2.00
N THR A 36 -1.57 -1.42 0.86
CA THR A 36 -2.90 -0.99 0.41
C THR A 36 -3.66 -2.18 -0.17
N GLU A 37 -4.91 -2.36 0.27
CA GLU A 37 -5.72 -3.50 -0.11
C GLU A 37 -6.59 -3.23 -1.34
N GLY A 38 -6.73 -4.26 -2.16
CA GLY A 38 -7.63 -4.29 -3.29
C GLY A 38 -9.07 -4.63 -2.89
N SER A 39 -10.00 -4.48 -3.83
CA SER A 39 -11.37 -4.93 -3.63
C SER A 39 -11.84 -5.77 -4.80
N TYR A 40 -12.31 -6.95 -4.51
CA TYR A 40 -12.94 -7.82 -5.48
C TYR A 40 -14.47 -7.68 -5.38
N ARG A 41 -15.11 -7.25 -6.48
CA ARG A 41 -16.58 -7.12 -6.58
C ARG A 41 -17.24 -6.28 -5.47
N LYS A 42 -16.60 -5.19 -5.03
CA LYS A 42 -17.07 -4.31 -3.94
C LYS A 42 -17.26 -5.01 -2.59
N LYS A 43 -16.58 -6.12 -2.36
CA LYS A 43 -16.63 -6.80 -1.07
C LYS A 43 -15.77 -6.07 -0.06
N ASN A 44 -16.37 -5.65 1.05
CA ASN A 44 -15.73 -4.91 2.16
C ASN A 44 -15.20 -5.87 3.24
N PHE A 45 -14.48 -6.92 2.85
CA PHE A 45 -13.93 -7.85 3.82
C PHE A 45 -12.55 -7.46 4.34
N LEU A 46 -11.89 -6.53 3.64
CA LEU A 46 -10.56 -6.06 3.98
C LEU A 46 -10.63 -4.62 4.46
N LEU A 47 -9.70 -4.26 5.34
CA LEU A 47 -9.48 -2.89 5.78
C LEU A 47 -8.52 -2.18 4.80
N LEU A 48 -8.51 -0.85 4.85
CA LEU A 48 -7.56 -0.03 4.09
C LEU A 48 -7.70 -0.14 2.56
N GLN A 49 -8.95 -0.15 2.11
CA GLN A 49 -9.32 -0.13 0.70
C GLN A 49 -9.69 1.27 0.19
N ARG A 50 -10.13 2.17 1.08
CA ARG A 50 -10.73 3.47 0.72
C ARG A 50 -10.03 4.65 1.38
N PRO A 51 -10.00 5.83 0.73
CA PRO A 51 -9.36 7.04 1.27
C PRO A 51 -9.79 7.40 2.70
N ALA A 52 -11.09 7.21 3.02
CA ALA A 52 -11.62 7.54 4.35
C ALA A 52 -11.01 6.70 5.48
N GLU A 53 -10.57 5.47 5.19
CA GLU A 53 -9.95 4.58 6.17
C GLU A 53 -8.52 5.06 6.50
N TYR A 54 -7.77 5.48 5.48
CA TYR A 54 -6.44 6.08 5.66
C TYR A 54 -6.50 7.41 6.39
N ASN A 55 -7.50 8.26 6.09
CA ASN A 55 -7.72 9.50 6.83
C ASN A 55 -7.96 9.26 8.33
N LYS A 56 -8.58 8.13 8.70
CA LYS A 56 -8.72 7.76 10.12
C LYS A 56 -7.38 7.29 10.69
N LEU A 57 -6.65 6.45 9.96
CA LEU A 57 -5.36 5.91 10.37
C LEU A 57 -4.34 7.04 10.64
N PHE A 58 -4.27 8.03 9.74
CA PHE A 58 -3.32 9.15 9.82
C PHE A 58 -3.62 10.18 10.91
N LYS A 59 -4.75 10.03 11.62
CA LYS A 59 -4.98 10.79 12.87
C LYS A 59 -4.13 10.28 14.02
N PHE A 60 -3.66 9.05 13.95
CA PHE A 60 -2.94 8.36 15.02
C PHE A 60 -1.47 8.12 14.70
N PHE A 61 -1.09 8.08 13.42
CA PHE A 61 0.25 7.72 12.97
C PHE A 61 0.80 8.77 12.02
N SER A 62 2.02 9.22 12.29
CA SER A 62 2.79 10.07 11.39
C SER A 62 3.59 9.21 10.37
N PRO A 63 4.16 9.81 9.31
CA PRO A 63 5.06 9.10 8.39
C PRO A 63 6.30 8.49 9.04
N ASN A 64 6.68 8.98 10.23
CA ASN A 64 7.80 8.41 11.00
C ASN A 64 7.42 7.15 11.78
N ASP A 65 6.14 6.95 12.01
CA ASP A 65 5.60 5.83 12.78
C ASP A 65 5.16 4.68 11.89
N LEU A 66 4.65 5.00 10.69
CA LEU A 66 4.02 4.04 9.80
C LEU A 66 4.33 4.37 8.33
N GLY A 67 4.83 3.39 7.61
CA GLY A 67 4.96 3.42 6.16
C GLY A 67 3.75 2.80 5.46
N ILE A 68 3.61 3.12 4.18
CA ILE A 68 2.64 2.48 3.27
C ILE A 68 3.41 1.77 2.15
N ASN A 69 3.07 0.50 1.94
CA ASN A 69 3.39 -0.22 0.71
C ASN A 69 2.21 -0.02 -0.26
N LEU A 70 2.39 0.83 -1.25
CA LEU A 70 1.36 1.09 -2.25
C LEU A 70 1.37 -0.03 -3.29
N ASN A 71 0.40 -0.95 -3.20
CA ASN A 71 0.18 -1.95 -4.23
C ASN A 71 -0.62 -1.34 -5.38
N ILE A 72 -0.01 -1.26 -6.56
CA ILE A 72 -0.57 -0.65 -7.77
C ILE A 72 -1.76 -1.45 -8.30
N GLY A 73 -1.66 -2.77 -8.25
CA GLY A 73 -2.75 -3.67 -8.63
C GLY A 73 -3.97 -3.47 -7.75
N HIS A 74 -3.78 -3.47 -6.44
CA HIS A 74 -4.83 -3.24 -5.46
C HIS A 74 -5.46 -1.84 -5.59
N LEU A 75 -4.65 -0.80 -5.83
CA LEU A 75 -5.17 0.54 -6.10
C LEU A 75 -6.11 0.56 -7.31
N ASN A 76 -5.77 -0.18 -8.38
CA ASN A 76 -6.64 -0.26 -9.56
C ASN A 76 -7.99 -0.89 -9.22
N LEU A 77 -7.99 -1.97 -8.46
CA LEU A 77 -9.21 -2.67 -8.01
C LEU A 77 -10.06 -1.80 -7.09
N ALA A 78 -9.45 -1.25 -6.05
CA ALA A 78 -10.15 -0.45 -5.04
C ALA A 78 -10.73 0.84 -5.63
N SER A 79 -9.95 1.57 -6.44
CA SER A 79 -10.42 2.82 -7.07
C SER A 79 -11.64 2.58 -7.96
N ARG A 80 -11.66 1.48 -8.68
CA ARG A 80 -12.80 1.11 -9.52
C ARG A 80 -14.00 0.64 -8.69
N ALA A 81 -13.76 -0.20 -7.69
CA ALA A 81 -14.83 -0.75 -6.86
C ALA A 81 -15.55 0.34 -6.04
N PHE A 82 -14.82 1.32 -5.53
CA PHE A 82 -15.33 2.37 -4.65
C PHE A 82 -15.42 3.76 -5.30
N ASN A 83 -15.13 3.85 -6.60
CA ASN A 83 -15.26 5.06 -7.41
C ASN A 83 -14.52 6.28 -6.85
N PHE A 84 -13.19 6.16 -6.64
CA PHE A 84 -12.34 7.27 -6.24
C PHE A 84 -11.16 7.49 -7.21
N SER A 85 -10.60 8.71 -7.22
CA SER A 85 -9.43 9.04 -8.06
C SER A 85 -8.15 8.44 -7.50
N LYS A 86 -7.44 7.69 -8.33
CA LYS A 86 -6.12 7.11 -8.02
C LYS A 86 -5.10 8.20 -7.71
N GLU A 87 -5.10 9.27 -8.51
CA GLU A 87 -4.16 10.39 -8.37
C GLU A 87 -4.35 11.12 -7.03
N LYS A 88 -5.62 11.40 -6.67
CA LYS A 88 -5.93 12.02 -5.36
C LYS A 88 -5.55 11.09 -4.21
N PHE A 89 -5.78 9.80 -4.36
CA PHE A 89 -5.42 8.82 -3.36
C PHE A 89 -3.91 8.73 -3.17
N VAL A 90 -3.14 8.60 -4.26
CA VAL A 90 -1.67 8.60 -4.19
C VAL A 90 -1.14 9.89 -3.59
N LYS A 91 -1.69 11.05 -3.99
CA LYS A 91 -1.31 12.35 -3.40
C LYS A 91 -1.53 12.39 -1.89
N MET A 92 -2.62 11.83 -1.40
CA MET A 92 -2.92 11.74 0.04
C MET A 92 -1.94 10.84 0.78
N LEU A 93 -1.59 9.69 0.18
CA LEU A 93 -0.67 8.72 0.77
C LEU A 93 0.80 9.13 0.63
N LYS A 94 1.12 10.05 -0.27
CA LYS A 94 2.48 10.39 -0.72
C LYS A 94 3.52 10.48 0.41
N PRO A 95 3.26 11.17 1.55
CA PRO A 95 4.23 11.28 2.64
C PRO A 95 4.53 9.94 3.36
N TYR A 96 3.65 8.97 3.23
CA TYR A 96 3.72 7.68 3.92
C TYR A 96 4.28 6.56 3.05
N ILE A 97 4.30 6.74 1.71
CA ILE A 97 4.71 5.68 0.77
C ILE A 97 6.21 5.43 0.90
N VAL A 98 6.57 4.22 1.30
CA VAL A 98 7.94 3.73 1.42
C VAL A 98 8.25 2.59 0.46
N ALA A 99 7.23 1.97 -0.11
CA ALA A 99 7.35 0.92 -1.10
C ALA A 99 6.23 1.01 -2.14
N LEU A 100 6.54 0.58 -3.35
CA LEU A 100 5.61 0.40 -4.46
C LEU A 100 5.62 -1.08 -4.83
N GLU A 101 4.49 -1.74 -4.71
CA GLU A 101 4.31 -3.11 -5.18
C GLU A 101 3.64 -3.09 -6.55
N LEU A 102 4.30 -3.72 -7.51
CA LEU A 102 4.08 -3.46 -8.92
C LEU A 102 3.53 -4.70 -9.61
N SER A 103 2.26 -4.65 -9.95
CA SER A 103 1.60 -5.62 -10.82
C SER A 103 0.54 -4.92 -11.68
N HIS A 104 0.15 -5.56 -12.77
CA HIS A 104 -0.94 -5.10 -13.63
C HIS A 104 -2.16 -5.98 -13.48
N ASN A 105 -3.35 -5.38 -13.61
CA ASN A 105 -4.61 -6.09 -13.72
C ASN A 105 -5.63 -5.28 -14.54
N ASN A 106 -6.76 -5.91 -14.86
CA ASN A 106 -7.85 -5.30 -15.63
C ASN A 106 -8.77 -4.36 -14.80
N GLY A 107 -8.51 -4.22 -13.50
CA GLY A 107 -9.33 -3.45 -12.55
C GLY A 107 -10.55 -4.19 -12.01
N PHE A 108 -10.71 -5.47 -12.32
CA PHE A 108 -11.81 -6.32 -11.84
C PHE A 108 -11.32 -7.52 -11.05
N GLU A 109 -10.18 -8.08 -11.44
CA GLU A 109 -9.58 -9.28 -10.88
C GLU A 109 -8.12 -9.00 -10.53
N ASP A 110 -7.67 -9.58 -9.45
CA ASP A 110 -6.28 -9.48 -9.01
C ASP A 110 -5.42 -10.51 -9.76
N GLN A 111 -5.02 -10.10 -10.97
CA GLN A 111 -4.41 -11.00 -11.94
C GLN A 111 -2.89 -11.12 -11.82
N HIS A 112 -2.23 -10.22 -11.11
CA HIS A 112 -0.76 -10.17 -10.98
C HIS A 112 -0.02 -10.29 -12.32
N LEU A 113 -0.48 -9.54 -13.33
CA LEU A 113 0.12 -9.55 -14.67
C LEU A 113 1.38 -8.66 -14.71
N PRO A 114 2.31 -8.93 -15.63
CA PRO A 114 3.44 -8.04 -15.90
C PRO A 114 3.00 -6.63 -16.24
N LEU A 115 3.82 -5.64 -15.87
CA LEU A 115 3.58 -4.24 -16.16
C LEU A 115 3.50 -4.01 -17.68
N GLN A 116 2.55 -3.19 -18.12
CA GLN A 116 2.32 -2.86 -19.53
C GLN A 116 2.76 -1.43 -19.82
N LYS A 117 3.43 -1.24 -20.95
CA LYS A 117 3.87 0.08 -21.42
C LYS A 117 2.68 1.05 -21.59
N GLY A 118 2.87 2.34 -21.26
CA GLY A 118 1.88 3.38 -21.46
C GLY A 118 0.68 3.38 -20.51
N LYS A 119 0.68 2.55 -19.45
CA LYS A 119 -0.40 2.55 -18.46
C LYS A 119 -0.23 3.67 -17.43
N TRP A 120 -1.33 4.02 -16.79
CA TRP A 120 -1.46 5.12 -15.83
C TRP A 120 -0.43 5.09 -14.69
N TYR A 121 -0.04 3.92 -14.22
CA TYR A 121 0.87 3.77 -13.09
C TYR A 121 2.32 4.20 -13.39
N TRP A 122 2.70 4.35 -14.65
CA TRP A 122 4.05 4.82 -14.98
C TRP A 122 4.32 6.24 -14.50
N SER A 123 3.28 7.08 -14.39
CA SER A 123 3.40 8.41 -13.79
C SER A 123 3.76 8.36 -12.31
N ILE A 124 3.34 7.29 -11.60
CA ILE A 124 3.69 7.07 -10.19
C ILE A 124 5.09 6.46 -10.09
N ILE A 125 5.36 5.41 -10.86
CA ILE A 125 6.66 4.69 -10.83
C ILE A 125 7.82 5.64 -11.14
N ASN A 126 7.62 6.58 -12.06
CA ASN A 126 8.61 7.54 -12.51
C ASN A 126 8.57 8.88 -11.75
N ASP A 127 7.70 9.05 -10.77
CA ASP A 127 7.69 10.26 -9.93
C ASP A 127 9.00 10.32 -9.11
N PRO A 128 9.82 11.39 -9.28
CA PRO A 128 11.08 11.53 -8.55
C PRO A 128 10.93 11.45 -7.02
N TYR A 129 9.75 11.80 -6.51
CA TYR A 129 9.47 11.68 -5.08
C TYR A 129 9.62 10.25 -4.55
N PHE A 130 9.34 9.25 -5.39
CA PHE A 130 9.44 7.83 -5.04
C PHE A 130 10.75 7.17 -5.50
N ALA A 131 11.78 7.97 -5.82
CA ALA A 131 13.07 7.43 -6.26
C ALA A 131 13.66 6.44 -5.24
N GLU A 132 13.59 6.79 -3.96
CA GLU A 132 14.11 5.99 -2.84
C GLU A 132 13.12 4.95 -2.30
N ALA A 133 11.87 4.92 -2.78
CA ALA A 133 10.91 3.91 -2.38
C ALA A 133 11.31 2.53 -2.94
N TYR A 134 11.13 1.49 -2.13
CA TYR A 134 11.34 0.12 -2.60
C TYR A 134 10.38 -0.21 -3.74
N LYS A 135 10.88 -0.84 -4.81
CA LYS A 135 10.06 -1.35 -5.92
C LYS A 135 10.05 -2.87 -5.87
N ILE A 136 8.87 -3.42 -5.62
CA ILE A 136 8.65 -4.86 -5.47
C ILE A 136 7.85 -5.31 -6.70
N LEU A 137 8.40 -6.24 -7.46
CA LEU A 137 7.68 -6.84 -8.60
C LEU A 137 6.86 -8.02 -8.10
N GLU A 138 5.54 -7.95 -8.30
CA GLU A 138 4.59 -8.97 -7.88
C GLU A 138 3.78 -9.44 -9.10
N PHE A 139 4.42 -10.19 -9.99
CA PHE A 139 3.72 -10.82 -11.10
C PHE A 139 4.18 -12.25 -11.31
N ARG A 140 3.31 -13.05 -11.89
CA ARG A 140 3.50 -14.47 -12.17
C ARG A 140 3.59 -14.70 -13.67
#